data_445cf25dcfe35618a006ae136e66ab8b
#
_entry.id   445cf25dcfe35618a006ae136e66ab8b
#
_cell.length_a   1.000
_cell.length_b   1.000
_cell.length_c   1.000
_cell.angle_alpha   90.00
_cell.angle_beta   90.00
_cell.angle_gamma   90.00
#
_symmetry.space_group_name_H-M   'P 1'
#
loop_
_entity.id
_entity.type
_entity.pdbx_description
1 polymer ?
#
loop_
_entity_poly.entity_id
_entity_poly.type
_entity_poly.pdbx_seq_one_letter_code
_entity_poly.pdbx_strand_id
1 'polypeptide(L)'
;MIPALEPVALQELRALGNPKVWVIDGYLEALPSLTPVRGAIQAEHRGNVLAVEAELNTIVTLSCDRCLGQFNHQLTTSPSELIWLGDQPPTEDQLQLSEDISEPEGLVETLDPRGNFDPQQWAFEQLNLQLPVVNDCGDNCPGTPKFNQEVV
;
A
#
# COMPACT_ATOMS: atom_id res chain seq x y z
N MET A 1 -1.61 -11.79 -10.87
CA MET A 1 -0.22 -11.32 -10.85
C MET A 1 0.02 -10.31 -11.97
N ILE A 2 0.73 -9.23 -11.69
CA ILE A 2 1.00 -8.19 -12.68
C ILE A 2 2.44 -8.36 -13.16
N PRO A 3 2.67 -8.78 -14.42
CA PRO A 3 4.03 -9.14 -14.88
C PRO A 3 5.03 -7.99 -14.82
N ALA A 4 4.56 -6.75 -14.96
CA ALA A 4 5.45 -5.58 -14.92
C ALA A 4 5.91 -5.20 -13.51
N LEU A 5 5.32 -5.78 -12.47
CA LEU A 5 5.63 -5.48 -11.08
C LEU A 5 6.55 -6.53 -10.46
N GLU A 6 7.69 -6.73 -11.08
CA GLU A 6 8.70 -7.63 -10.53
C GLU A 6 9.61 -6.87 -9.56
N PRO A 7 10.18 -7.57 -8.55
CA PRO A 7 11.14 -6.94 -7.68
C PRO A 7 12.31 -6.36 -8.46
N VAL A 8 12.76 -5.18 -8.07
CA VAL A 8 13.87 -4.49 -8.71
C VAL A 8 14.98 -4.25 -7.70
N ALA A 9 16.23 -4.45 -8.14
CA ALA A 9 17.37 -4.22 -7.29
C ALA A 9 17.48 -2.72 -6.96
N LEU A 10 17.73 -2.40 -5.70
CA LEU A 10 17.90 -1.01 -5.27
C LEU A 10 19.09 -0.35 -5.99
N GLN A 11 20.11 -1.13 -6.32
CA GLN A 11 21.25 -0.63 -7.08
C GLN A 11 20.87 -0.21 -8.50
N GLU A 12 19.89 -0.88 -9.11
CA GLU A 12 19.37 -0.48 -10.42
C GLU A 12 18.64 0.87 -10.33
N LEU A 13 17.87 1.06 -9.27
CA LEU A 13 17.19 2.33 -9.05
C LEU A 13 18.19 3.46 -8.83
N ARG A 14 19.27 3.16 -8.12
CA ARG A 14 20.34 4.14 -7.91
C ARG A 14 21.03 4.50 -9.23
N ALA A 15 21.32 3.50 -10.06
CA ALA A 15 22.00 3.72 -11.33
C ALA A 15 21.12 4.47 -12.34
N LEU A 16 19.81 4.33 -12.22
CA LEU A 16 18.87 4.97 -13.10
C LEU A 16 18.92 6.49 -13.02
N GLY A 17 19.13 7.03 -11.83
CA GLY A 17 19.22 8.47 -11.60
C GLY A 17 17.93 9.25 -11.75
N ASN A 18 16.85 8.58 -12.12
CA ASN A 18 15.52 9.16 -12.28
C ASN A 18 14.49 8.26 -11.60
N PRO A 19 13.32 8.81 -11.24
CA PRO A 19 12.26 7.96 -10.69
C PRO A 19 11.84 6.90 -11.69
N LYS A 20 11.61 5.69 -11.19
CA LYS A 20 11.03 4.62 -12.00
C LYS A 20 9.53 4.59 -11.77
N VAL A 21 8.78 4.54 -12.87
CA VAL A 21 7.31 4.52 -12.82
C VAL A 21 6.80 3.19 -13.35
N TRP A 22 5.89 2.56 -12.59
CA TRP A 22 5.17 1.37 -13.03
C TRP A 22 3.71 1.74 -13.19
N VAL A 23 3.17 1.53 -14.37
CA VAL A 23 1.73 1.66 -14.60
C VAL A 23 1.08 0.33 -14.22
N ILE A 24 0.05 0.40 -13.39
CA ILE A 24 -0.60 -0.78 -12.85
C ILE A 24 -1.99 -0.93 -13.47
N ASP A 25 -2.27 -2.11 -14.00
CA ASP A 25 -3.60 -2.48 -14.49
C ASP A 25 -3.68 -4.01 -14.44
N GLY A 26 -4.10 -4.53 -13.30
CA GLY A 26 -4.18 -5.97 -13.12
C GLY A 26 -4.49 -6.34 -11.69
N TYR A 27 -4.68 -7.64 -11.46
CA TYR A 27 -5.02 -8.16 -10.14
C TYR A 27 -3.78 -8.47 -9.34
N LEU A 28 -3.78 -8.05 -8.08
CA LEU A 28 -2.74 -8.44 -7.12
C LEU A 28 -3.14 -9.79 -6.53
N GLU A 29 -2.22 -10.74 -6.55
CA GLU A 29 -2.48 -12.10 -6.12
C GLU A 29 -3.01 -12.19 -4.68
N ALA A 30 -2.45 -11.39 -3.80
CA ALA A 30 -2.78 -11.41 -2.38
C ALA A 30 -4.02 -10.59 -2.01
N LEU A 31 -4.51 -9.76 -2.92
CA LEU A 31 -5.67 -8.91 -2.68
C LEU A 31 -6.85 -9.36 -3.53
N PRO A 32 -7.89 -9.96 -2.92
CA PRO A 32 -9.07 -10.36 -3.66
C PRO A 32 -9.91 -9.12 -3.99
N SER A 33 -9.79 -8.63 -5.21
CA SER A 33 -10.53 -7.46 -5.67
C SER A 33 -11.52 -7.82 -6.77
N LEU A 34 -12.61 -7.06 -6.84
CA LEU A 34 -13.64 -7.22 -7.86
C LEU A 34 -13.16 -6.73 -9.22
N THR A 35 -12.39 -5.63 -9.21
CA THR A 35 -11.85 -5.04 -10.42
C THR A 35 -10.33 -5.08 -10.39
N PRO A 36 -9.65 -4.95 -11.55
CA PRO A 36 -8.20 -4.80 -11.54
C PRO A 36 -7.77 -3.58 -10.73
N VAL A 37 -6.64 -3.71 -10.07
CA VAL A 37 -6.00 -2.55 -9.44
C VAL A 37 -5.44 -1.67 -10.54
N ARG A 38 -5.73 -0.39 -10.51
CA ARG A 38 -5.28 0.57 -11.51
C ARG A 38 -4.59 1.74 -10.85
N GLY A 39 -3.63 2.30 -11.56
CA GLY A 39 -2.89 3.46 -11.12
C GLY A 39 -1.44 3.38 -11.51
N ALA A 40 -0.58 3.95 -10.68
CA ALA A 40 0.85 3.97 -10.94
C ALA A 40 1.62 4.02 -9.63
N ILE A 41 2.82 3.46 -9.65
CA ILE A 41 3.77 3.54 -8.55
C ILE A 41 5.02 4.22 -9.09
N GLN A 42 5.60 5.11 -8.29
CA GLN A 42 6.86 5.76 -8.61
C GLN A 42 7.83 5.55 -7.45
N ALA A 43 9.06 5.15 -7.77
CA ALA A 43 10.11 4.98 -6.77
C ALA A 43 11.37 5.68 -7.23
N GLU A 44 11.98 6.44 -6.33
CA GLU A 44 13.21 7.17 -6.59
C GLU A 44 14.24 6.89 -5.51
N HIS A 45 15.45 6.55 -5.94
CA HIS A 45 16.58 6.35 -5.02
C HIS A 45 17.21 7.71 -4.73
N ARG A 46 17.12 8.15 -3.47
CA ARG A 46 17.66 9.44 -3.02
C ARG A 46 18.76 9.25 -1.98
N GLY A 47 19.85 8.61 -2.39
CA GLY A 47 20.97 8.37 -1.48
C GLY A 47 20.65 7.34 -0.40
N ASN A 48 20.29 7.80 0.79
CA ASN A 48 20.02 6.93 1.93
C ASN A 48 18.56 6.53 2.07
N VAL A 49 17.68 7.04 1.20
CA VAL A 49 16.25 6.74 1.27
C VAL A 49 15.72 6.38 -0.10
N LEU A 50 14.68 5.56 -0.10
CA LEU A 50 13.88 5.27 -1.26
C LEU A 50 12.56 6.00 -1.08
N ALA A 51 12.27 6.95 -1.97
CA ALA A 51 11.01 7.67 -1.95
C ALA A 51 10.03 6.95 -2.86
N VAL A 52 8.93 6.48 -2.30
CA VAL A 52 7.90 5.74 -3.04
C VAL A 52 6.59 6.48 -2.94
N GLU A 53 5.98 6.75 -4.09
CA GLU A 53 4.69 7.39 -4.19
C GLU A 53 3.82 6.60 -5.13
N ALA A 54 2.51 6.63 -4.90
CA ALA A 54 1.60 5.93 -5.79
C ALA A 54 0.22 6.56 -5.77
N GLU A 55 -0.55 6.25 -6.81
CA GLU A 55 -1.99 6.44 -6.84
C GLU A 55 -2.56 5.10 -7.26
N LEU A 56 -3.40 4.51 -6.40
CA LEU A 56 -3.95 3.19 -6.64
C LEU A 56 -5.44 3.21 -6.37
N ASN A 57 -6.19 2.49 -7.21
CA ASN A 57 -7.62 2.34 -6.99
C ASN A 57 -8.09 0.96 -7.44
N THR A 58 -9.10 0.47 -6.76
CA THR A 58 -9.76 -0.79 -7.09
C THR A 58 -11.10 -0.83 -6.38
N ILE A 59 -11.86 -1.89 -6.61
CA ILE A 59 -13.10 -2.15 -5.90
C ILE A 59 -12.99 -3.53 -5.28
N VAL A 60 -13.26 -3.62 -3.97
CA VAL A 60 -13.28 -4.89 -3.26
C VAL A 60 -14.71 -5.17 -2.79
N THR A 61 -15.02 -6.45 -2.61
CA THR A 61 -16.30 -6.86 -2.05
C THR A 61 -16.09 -7.19 -0.58
N LEU A 62 -16.84 -6.54 0.28
CA LEU A 62 -16.75 -6.71 1.74
C LEU A 62 -18.07 -7.24 2.26
N SER A 63 -18.00 -7.87 3.44
CA SER A 63 -19.20 -8.31 4.16
C SER A 63 -19.51 -7.29 5.26
N CYS A 64 -20.75 -6.82 5.29
CA CYS A 64 -21.18 -5.89 6.33
C CYS A 64 -21.19 -6.62 7.68
N ASP A 65 -20.56 -6.01 8.69
CA ASP A 65 -20.50 -6.60 10.03
C ASP A 65 -21.85 -6.55 10.76
N ARG A 66 -22.76 -5.73 10.29
CA ARG A 66 -24.10 -5.58 10.88
C ARG A 66 -25.13 -6.50 10.28
N CYS A 67 -25.29 -6.45 8.94
CA CYS A 67 -26.34 -7.23 8.28
C CYS A 67 -25.79 -8.51 7.61
N LEU A 68 -24.48 -8.68 7.58
CA LEU A 68 -23.78 -9.81 6.96
C LEU A 68 -23.97 -9.90 5.44
N GLY A 69 -24.58 -8.88 4.83
CA GLY A 69 -24.68 -8.80 3.38
C GLY A 69 -23.38 -8.34 2.76
N GLN A 70 -23.20 -8.66 1.49
CA GLN A 70 -22.01 -8.24 0.78
C GLN A 70 -22.26 -6.90 0.09
N PHE A 71 -21.23 -6.08 0.02
CA PHE A 71 -21.29 -4.80 -0.67
C PHE A 71 -19.94 -4.50 -1.31
N ASN A 72 -19.97 -3.67 -2.35
CA ASN A 72 -18.75 -3.25 -3.04
C ASN A 72 -18.22 -1.97 -2.41
N HIS A 73 -16.92 -1.96 -2.14
CA HIS A 73 -16.26 -0.83 -1.53
C HIS A 73 -15.15 -0.33 -2.45
N GLN A 74 -15.20 0.95 -2.80
CA GLN A 74 -14.13 1.56 -3.57
C GLN A 74 -12.92 1.80 -2.68
N LEU A 75 -11.79 1.29 -3.11
CA LEU A 75 -10.53 1.38 -2.38
C LEU A 75 -9.58 2.27 -3.16
N THR A 76 -9.30 3.44 -2.62
CA THR A 76 -8.43 4.43 -3.27
C THR A 76 -7.39 4.89 -2.28
N THR A 77 -6.14 4.96 -2.71
CA THR A 77 -5.06 5.42 -1.86
C THR A 77 -4.01 6.14 -2.68
N SER A 78 -3.40 7.15 -2.07
CA SER A 78 -2.31 7.92 -2.67
C SER A 78 -1.15 8.00 -1.68
N PRO A 79 -0.53 6.85 -1.37
CA PRO A 79 0.51 6.80 -0.35
C PRO A 79 1.80 7.44 -0.82
N SER A 80 2.54 7.98 0.14
CA SER A 80 3.88 8.51 -0.06
C SER A 80 4.70 8.05 1.14
N GLU A 81 5.80 7.37 0.88
CA GLU A 81 6.60 6.75 1.94
C GLU A 81 8.08 6.93 1.67
N LEU A 82 8.84 7.16 2.73
CA LEU A 82 10.29 7.20 2.68
C LEU A 82 10.81 5.97 3.40
N ILE A 83 11.58 5.14 2.70
CA ILE A 83 12.14 3.92 3.24
C ILE A 83 13.64 4.12 3.43
N TRP A 84 14.11 3.91 4.64
CA TRP A 84 15.53 4.06 4.95
C TRP A 84 16.33 2.90 4.35
N LEU A 85 17.42 3.23 3.67
CA LEU A 85 18.30 2.25 3.06
C LEU A 85 19.54 2.04 3.93
N GLY A 86 19.47 1.04 4.79
CA GLY A 86 20.55 0.73 5.71
C GLY A 86 20.25 -0.49 6.55
N ASP A 87 21.27 -1.07 7.16
CA ASP A 87 21.14 -2.27 7.98
C ASP A 87 20.51 -2.01 9.35
N GLN A 88 20.49 -0.75 9.77
CA GLN A 88 19.97 -0.33 11.06
C GLN A 88 19.13 0.93 10.91
N PRO A 89 18.19 1.17 11.82
CA PRO A 89 17.42 2.41 11.79
C PRO A 89 18.33 3.63 11.84
N PRO A 90 17.92 4.73 11.18
CA PRO A 90 18.76 5.93 11.17
C PRO A 90 18.88 6.55 12.56
N THR A 91 20.04 7.14 12.84
CA THR A 91 20.26 7.93 14.05
C THR A 91 19.64 9.31 13.87
N GLU A 92 19.48 10.04 14.98
CA GLU A 92 18.96 11.41 14.91
C GLU A 92 19.84 12.31 14.02
N ASP A 93 21.16 12.12 14.08
CA ASP A 93 22.07 12.89 13.25
C ASP A 93 21.85 12.61 11.77
N GLN A 94 21.62 11.36 11.42
CA GLN A 94 21.34 10.97 10.03
C GLN A 94 20.02 11.53 9.54
N LEU A 95 19.02 11.57 10.40
CA LEU A 95 17.72 12.16 10.06
C LEU A 95 17.82 13.65 9.84
N GLN A 96 18.63 14.35 10.65
CA GLN A 96 18.79 15.78 10.52
C GLN A 96 19.55 16.17 9.25
N LEU A 97 20.40 15.30 8.74
CA LEU A 97 21.16 15.54 7.52
C LEU A 97 20.35 15.32 6.25
N SER A 98 19.18 14.69 6.36
CA SER A 98 18.33 14.42 5.21
C SER A 98 17.23 15.48 5.12
N GLU A 99 17.28 16.27 4.05
CA GLU A 99 16.27 17.31 3.81
C GLU A 99 14.90 16.73 3.47
N ASP A 100 14.87 15.49 2.97
CA ASP A 100 13.64 14.82 2.58
C ASP A 100 12.86 14.25 3.76
N ILE A 101 13.50 14.17 4.93
CA ILE A 101 12.87 13.60 6.12
C ILE A 101 12.60 14.70 7.12
N SER A 102 11.35 15.15 7.15
CA SER A 102 10.93 16.20 8.09
C SER A 102 10.50 15.64 9.44
N GLU A 103 10.05 14.39 9.48
CA GLU A 103 9.56 13.75 10.69
C GLU A 103 10.15 12.35 10.83
N PRO A 104 10.86 12.05 11.93
CA PRO A 104 11.41 10.72 12.17
C PRO A 104 10.34 9.63 12.24
N GLU A 105 9.14 9.99 12.65
CA GLU A 105 8.04 9.04 12.82
C GLU A 105 7.52 8.49 11.48
N GLY A 106 7.75 9.21 10.37
CA GLY A 106 7.38 8.72 9.05
C GLY A 106 8.32 7.68 8.48
N LEU A 107 9.42 7.41 9.16
CA LEU A 107 10.46 6.51 8.67
C LEU A 107 10.41 5.20 9.45
N VAL A 108 9.41 4.36 9.15
CA VAL A 108 9.17 3.14 9.92
C VAL A 108 9.78 1.90 9.29
N GLU A 109 10.14 1.94 8.01
CA GLU A 109 10.70 0.78 7.33
C GLU A 109 12.15 1.00 6.93
N THR A 110 12.90 -0.09 6.95
CA THR A 110 14.28 -0.11 6.48
C THR A 110 14.46 -1.22 5.47
N LEU A 111 15.33 -1.00 4.49
CA LEU A 111 15.70 -2.00 3.51
C LEU A 111 17.22 -2.07 3.45
N ASP A 112 17.75 -3.27 3.21
CA ASP A 112 19.15 -3.46 2.92
C ASP A 112 19.46 -2.78 1.58
N PRO A 113 20.43 -1.86 1.53
CA PRO A 113 20.77 -1.16 0.28
C PRO A 113 21.21 -2.09 -0.85
N ARG A 114 21.60 -3.33 -0.52
CA ARG A 114 21.94 -4.35 -1.51
C ARG A 114 20.78 -5.26 -1.86
N GLY A 115 19.61 -5.00 -1.28
CA GLY A 115 18.42 -5.79 -1.53
C GLY A 115 17.60 -5.30 -2.69
N ASN A 116 16.33 -5.69 -2.69
CA ASN A 116 15.39 -5.38 -3.74
C ASN A 116 14.18 -4.63 -3.18
N PHE A 117 13.55 -3.83 -4.04
CA PHE A 117 12.23 -3.27 -3.78
C PHE A 117 11.19 -4.08 -4.55
N ASP A 118 10.16 -4.54 -3.85
CA ASP A 118 9.06 -5.28 -4.45
C ASP A 118 7.84 -4.37 -4.56
N PRO A 119 7.57 -3.80 -5.75
CA PRO A 119 6.44 -2.87 -5.90
C PRO A 119 5.08 -3.55 -5.73
N GLN A 120 4.96 -4.82 -6.10
CA GLN A 120 3.71 -5.54 -5.95
C GLN A 120 3.36 -5.75 -4.47
N GLN A 121 4.32 -6.17 -3.67
CA GLN A 121 4.13 -6.34 -2.23
C GLN A 121 3.81 -5.00 -1.57
N TRP A 122 4.54 -3.96 -1.94
CA TRP A 122 4.31 -2.63 -1.39
C TRP A 122 2.90 -2.12 -1.73
N ALA A 123 2.46 -2.30 -2.98
CA ALA A 123 1.12 -1.90 -3.41
C ALA A 123 0.05 -2.66 -2.62
N PHE A 124 0.23 -3.95 -2.43
CA PHE A 124 -0.69 -4.75 -1.62
C PHE A 124 -0.80 -4.21 -0.20
N GLU A 125 0.34 -3.92 0.43
CA GLU A 125 0.36 -3.40 1.79
C GLU A 125 -0.37 -2.07 1.90
N GLN A 126 -0.16 -1.17 0.95
CA GLN A 126 -0.81 0.14 0.96
C GLN A 126 -2.33 0.01 0.80
N LEU A 127 -2.78 -0.83 -0.11
CA LEU A 127 -4.21 -1.07 -0.30
C LEU A 127 -4.81 -1.77 0.92
N ASN A 128 -4.10 -2.73 1.49
CA ASN A 128 -4.58 -3.46 2.66
C ASN A 128 -4.78 -2.53 3.86
N LEU A 129 -3.91 -1.53 4.01
CA LEU A 129 -4.03 -0.55 5.08
C LEU A 129 -5.29 0.32 4.95
N GLN A 130 -5.85 0.42 3.76
CA GLN A 130 -7.06 1.20 3.52
C GLN A 130 -8.34 0.41 3.76
N LEU A 131 -8.24 -0.90 3.98
CA LEU A 131 -9.41 -1.71 4.29
C LEU A 131 -9.97 -1.31 5.65
N PRO A 132 -11.30 -1.10 5.76
CA PRO A 132 -11.88 -0.70 7.03
C PRO A 132 -11.80 -1.82 8.07
N VAL A 133 -11.58 -1.45 9.32
CA VAL A 133 -11.56 -2.40 10.44
C VAL A 133 -12.97 -2.90 10.71
N VAL A 134 -13.95 -2.01 10.60
CA VAL A 134 -15.37 -2.33 10.74
C VAL A 134 -16.04 -2.09 9.40
N ASN A 135 -16.71 -3.10 8.88
CA ASN A 135 -17.36 -3.03 7.58
C ASN A 135 -18.84 -2.72 7.73
N ASP A 136 -19.29 -1.64 7.10
CA ASP A 136 -20.68 -1.20 7.12
C ASP A 136 -21.11 -0.90 5.68
N CYS A 137 -22.23 -1.49 5.26
CA CYS A 137 -22.72 -1.32 3.89
C CYS A 137 -23.35 0.04 3.58
N GLY A 138 -23.47 0.90 4.59
CA GLY A 138 -23.95 2.27 4.41
C GLY A 138 -25.22 2.57 5.18
N ASP A 139 -25.80 3.75 4.89
CA ASP A 139 -27.00 4.24 5.59
C ASP A 139 -28.22 3.36 5.39
N ASN A 140 -28.27 2.62 4.29
CA ASN A 140 -29.38 1.72 3.99
C ASN A 140 -29.21 0.32 4.59
N CYS A 141 -28.24 0.15 5.47
CA CYS A 141 -28.00 -1.13 6.10
C CYS A 141 -29.21 -1.58 6.93
N PRO A 142 -29.74 -2.81 6.66
CA PRO A 142 -30.90 -3.30 7.44
C PRO A 142 -30.56 -3.65 8.89
N GLY A 143 -29.30 -3.62 9.27
CA GLY A 143 -28.87 -3.94 10.60
C GLY A 143 -28.66 -5.43 10.83
N THR A 144 -28.54 -5.80 12.10
CA THR A 144 -28.29 -7.19 12.49
C THR A 144 -29.41 -8.10 11.99
N PRO A 145 -29.09 -9.28 11.42
CA PRO A 145 -30.12 -10.22 10.98
C PRO A 145 -31.06 -10.59 12.10
N LYS A 146 -32.37 -10.59 11.79
CA LYS A 146 -33.40 -10.80 12.80
C LYS A 146 -33.67 -12.26 13.14
N PHE A 147 -33.15 -13.18 12.35
CA PHE A 147 -33.41 -14.60 12.58
C PHE A 147 -32.91 -15.08 13.94
N ASN A 148 -31.87 -14.45 14.49
CA ASN A 148 -31.37 -14.78 15.81
C ASN A 148 -32.32 -14.31 16.91
N GLN A 149 -33.15 -13.33 16.63
CA GLN A 149 -34.11 -12.81 17.59
C GLN A 149 -35.36 -13.66 17.66
N GLU A 150 -35.69 -14.35 16.59
CA GLU A 150 -36.87 -15.19 16.51
C GLU A 150 -36.70 -16.50 17.28
N VAL A 151 -35.47 -16.89 17.51
CA VAL A 151 -35.16 -18.12 18.24
C VAL A 151 -35.35 -17.98 19.75
N VAL A 152 -35.47 -16.75 20.19
CA VAL A 152 -35.61 -16.46 21.62
C VAL A 152 -37.06 -16.59 22.11
#